data_2b63bf4f964dac35fb123f56eac79b22
#
_entry.id   2b63bf4f964dac35fb123f56eac79b22
#
_cell.length_a   1.000
_cell.length_b   1.000
_cell.length_c   1.000
_cell.angle_alpha   90.00
_cell.angle_beta   90.00
_cell.angle_gamma   90.00
#
_symmetry.space_group_name_H-M   'P 1'
#
loop_
_entity.id
_entity.type
_entity.pdbx_description
1 polymer ?
#
loop_
_entity_poly.entity_id
_entity_poly.type
_entity_poly.pdbx_seq_one_letter_code
_entity_poly.pdbx_strand_id
1 'polypeptide(L)'
;KYCGMNEKRNIILTMMIAGGLAGLGAGVFYLTGIEQWMVQQTSVPTMGFNGIAAAYLGGSSPIGAIFSSYFIQHITSGGTYVDTTMYCTQISDLISAFIIYLCGFVLFFKVWLNRLLDRREERRLSKEQKGGEA
;
A
#
# COMPACT_ATOMS: atom_id res chain seq x y z
N LYS A 1 -16.30 -19.80 4.72
CA LYS A 1 -17.45 -20.54 5.29
C LYS A 1 -17.12 -21.29 6.58
N TYR A 2 -15.84 -21.44 6.94
CA TYR A 2 -15.41 -22.26 8.08
C TYR A 2 -15.61 -21.62 9.48
N CYS A 3 -15.89 -20.32 9.57
CA CYS A 3 -16.07 -19.63 10.87
C CYS A 3 -17.50 -19.13 11.14
N GLY A 4 -18.53 -19.61 10.44
CA GLY A 4 -19.93 -19.22 10.69
C GLY A 4 -20.25 -17.74 10.42
N MET A 5 -19.29 -16.97 9.92
CA MET A 5 -19.48 -15.55 9.59
C MET A 5 -20.19 -15.37 8.24
N ASN A 6 -21.17 -14.48 8.23
CA ASN A 6 -21.95 -14.16 7.04
C ASN A 6 -21.06 -13.30 6.09
N GLU A 7 -20.50 -13.93 5.05
CA GLU A 7 -19.56 -13.34 4.10
C GLU A 7 -20.08 -12.03 3.50
N LYS A 8 -21.34 -12.01 3.10
CA LYS A 8 -22.00 -10.82 2.55
C LYS A 8 -22.00 -9.64 3.54
N ARG A 9 -22.28 -9.92 4.80
CA ARG A 9 -22.35 -8.90 5.85
C ARG A 9 -20.97 -8.31 6.15
N ASN A 10 -19.93 -9.15 6.14
CA ASN A 10 -18.54 -8.70 6.33
C ASN A 10 -18.08 -7.80 5.19
N ILE A 11 -18.35 -8.15 3.93
CA ILE A 11 -17.99 -7.34 2.78
C ILE A 11 -18.69 -5.97 2.84
N ILE A 12 -19.99 -5.94 3.13
CA ILE A 12 -20.74 -4.68 3.24
C ILE A 12 -20.15 -3.80 4.36
N LEU A 13 -19.89 -4.37 5.54
CA LEU A 13 -19.33 -3.65 6.68
C LEU A 13 -17.94 -3.07 6.34
N THR A 14 -17.08 -3.85 5.71
CA THR A 14 -15.75 -3.40 5.31
C THR A 14 -15.82 -2.26 4.30
N MET A 15 -16.71 -2.37 3.31
CA MET A 15 -16.92 -1.31 2.31
C MET A 15 -17.49 -0.03 2.93
N MET A 16 -18.41 -0.15 3.90
CA MET A 16 -18.93 1.02 4.62
C MET A 16 -17.85 1.75 5.42
N ILE A 17 -17.02 1.00 6.15
CA ILE A 17 -15.92 1.58 6.94
C ILE A 17 -14.88 2.23 6.01
N ALA A 18 -14.49 1.55 4.94
CA ALA A 18 -13.53 2.06 3.96
C ALA A 18 -14.05 3.34 3.27
N GLY A 19 -15.33 3.34 2.86
CA GLY A 19 -15.96 4.51 2.26
C GLY A 19 -16.09 5.69 3.23
N GLY A 20 -16.42 5.41 4.49
CA GLY A 20 -16.47 6.44 5.54
C GLY A 20 -15.10 7.08 5.81
N LEU A 21 -14.05 6.28 5.90
CA LEU A 21 -12.67 6.76 6.06
C LEU A 21 -12.19 7.56 4.85
N ALA A 22 -12.51 7.09 3.64
CA ALA A 22 -12.17 7.81 2.41
C ALA A 22 -12.88 9.15 2.33
N GLY A 23 -14.17 9.21 2.71
CA GLY A 23 -14.95 10.45 2.78
C GLY A 23 -14.40 11.45 3.79
N LEU A 24 -14.01 10.98 4.97
CA LEU A 24 -13.35 11.83 5.98
C LEU A 24 -11.98 12.34 5.47
N GLY A 25 -11.19 11.48 4.83
CA GLY A 25 -9.91 11.86 4.23
C GLY A 25 -10.09 12.93 3.15
N ALA A 26 -11.04 12.76 2.26
CA ALA A 26 -11.37 13.75 1.23
C ALA A 26 -11.86 15.06 1.84
N GLY A 27 -12.73 15.00 2.88
CA GLY A 27 -13.20 16.19 3.58
C GLY A 27 -12.06 17.01 4.18
N VAL A 28 -11.12 16.35 4.88
CA VAL A 28 -9.93 17.01 5.44
C VAL A 28 -9.07 17.60 4.33
N PHE A 29 -8.87 16.88 3.25
CA PHE A 29 -8.03 17.31 2.13
C PHE A 29 -8.55 18.59 1.47
N TYR A 30 -9.85 18.68 1.19
CA TYR A 30 -10.45 19.87 0.60
C TYR A 30 -10.63 21.02 1.59
N LEU A 31 -10.82 20.73 2.90
CA LEU A 31 -10.92 21.76 3.93
C LEU A 31 -9.58 22.45 4.23
N THR A 32 -8.45 21.78 4.00
CA THR A 32 -7.13 22.39 4.16
C THR A 32 -6.79 23.43 3.10
N GLY A 33 -7.61 23.56 2.05
CA GLY A 33 -7.43 24.57 1.00
C GLY A 33 -6.21 24.38 0.10
N ILE A 34 -5.51 23.23 0.20
CA ILE A 34 -4.33 22.91 -0.60
C ILE A 34 -4.73 22.67 -2.06
N GLU A 35 -5.88 22.04 -2.27
CA GLU A 35 -6.47 21.88 -3.61
C GLU A 35 -7.91 22.41 -3.62
N GLN A 36 -8.26 23.13 -4.68
CA GLN A 36 -9.62 23.60 -4.90
C GLN A 36 -10.28 22.73 -5.97
N TRP A 37 -11.51 22.31 -5.69
CA TRP A 37 -12.32 21.60 -6.66
C TRP A 37 -12.69 22.54 -7.83
N MET A 38 -12.14 22.28 -9.01
CA MET A 38 -12.54 22.97 -10.22
C MET A 38 -13.57 22.11 -10.99
N VAL A 39 -14.65 22.74 -11.43
CA VAL A 39 -15.73 22.08 -12.19
C VAL A 39 -15.23 21.45 -13.51
N GLN A 40 -14.08 21.90 -14.00
CA GLN A 40 -13.44 21.40 -15.24
C GLN A 40 -12.35 20.34 -15.01
N GLN A 41 -12.31 19.72 -13.85
CA GLN A 41 -11.30 18.70 -13.56
C GLN A 41 -11.61 17.43 -14.36
N THR A 42 -10.83 17.17 -15.40
CA THR A 42 -10.95 16.00 -16.28
C THR A 42 -10.13 14.81 -15.82
N SER A 43 -9.26 14.98 -14.83
CA SER A 43 -8.39 13.93 -14.29
C SER A 43 -8.79 13.50 -12.89
N VAL A 44 -8.74 12.19 -12.65
CA VAL A 44 -8.95 11.62 -11.30
C VAL A 44 -7.76 12.00 -10.41
N PRO A 45 -7.99 12.47 -9.16
CA PRO A 45 -6.90 12.78 -8.24
C PRO A 45 -5.97 11.58 -8.04
N THR A 46 -4.66 11.79 -8.20
CA THR A 46 -3.63 10.76 -8.04
C THR A 46 -3.53 10.22 -6.61
N MET A 47 -4.10 10.92 -5.65
CA MET A 47 -4.11 10.58 -4.23
C MET A 47 -4.66 9.17 -3.94
N GLY A 48 -5.66 8.70 -4.69
CA GLY A 48 -6.21 7.35 -4.56
C GLY A 48 -5.18 6.27 -4.94
N PHE A 49 -4.43 6.49 -6.01
CA PHE A 49 -3.37 5.56 -6.43
C PHE A 49 -2.21 5.53 -5.43
N ASN A 50 -1.82 6.68 -4.90
CA ASN A 50 -0.80 6.78 -3.86
C ASN A 50 -1.25 6.05 -2.57
N GLY A 51 -2.53 6.10 -2.23
CA GLY A 51 -3.11 5.34 -1.11
C GLY A 51 -3.01 3.83 -1.28
N ILE A 52 -3.27 3.31 -2.50
CA ILE A 52 -3.11 1.88 -2.81
C ILE A 52 -1.63 1.48 -2.67
N ALA A 53 -0.73 2.28 -3.23
CA ALA A 53 0.71 2.05 -3.12
C ALA A 53 1.19 2.06 -1.66
N ALA A 54 0.71 3.01 -0.86
CA ALA A 54 1.01 3.09 0.57
C ALA A 54 0.52 1.85 1.34
N ALA A 55 -0.66 1.34 1.02
CA ALA A 55 -1.20 0.14 1.65
C ALA A 55 -0.34 -1.10 1.36
N TYR A 56 0.11 -1.27 0.11
CA TYR A 56 1.01 -2.36 -0.26
C TYR A 56 2.39 -2.21 0.38
N LEU A 57 2.95 -1.01 0.40
CA LEU A 57 4.24 -0.72 1.03
C LEU A 57 4.18 -0.99 2.54
N GLY A 58 3.06 -0.67 3.20
CA GLY A 58 2.79 -0.97 4.60
C GLY A 58 2.53 -2.45 4.91
N GLY A 59 2.62 -3.34 3.91
CA GLY A 59 2.40 -4.78 4.08
C GLY A 59 0.97 -5.14 4.47
N SER A 60 -0.01 -4.36 4.03
CA SER A 60 -1.45 -4.51 4.34
C SER A 60 -1.76 -4.44 5.85
N SER A 61 -0.83 -3.89 6.65
CA SER A 61 -1.01 -3.64 8.08
C SER A 61 -1.49 -2.20 8.30
N PRO A 62 -2.48 -1.94 9.17
CA PRO A 62 -2.96 -0.58 9.43
C PRO A 62 -1.87 0.37 9.92
N ILE A 63 -1.02 -0.10 10.83
CA ILE A 63 0.11 0.68 11.37
C ILE A 63 1.16 0.91 10.28
N GLY A 64 1.50 -0.13 9.51
CA GLY A 64 2.41 -0.03 8.38
C GLY A 64 1.92 0.96 7.31
N ALA A 65 0.62 0.98 7.03
CA ALA A 65 0.03 1.90 6.07
C ALA A 65 0.15 3.37 6.52
N ILE A 66 0.04 3.67 7.82
CA ILE A 66 0.24 5.02 8.37
C ILE A 66 1.67 5.51 8.13
N PHE A 67 2.68 4.70 8.50
CA PHE A 67 4.08 5.07 8.28
C PHE A 67 4.43 5.17 6.80
N SER A 68 3.93 4.26 5.99
CA SER A 68 4.13 4.23 4.55
C SER A 68 3.51 5.43 3.85
N SER A 69 2.29 5.80 4.21
CA SER A 69 1.61 6.97 3.63
C SER A 69 2.32 8.28 4.02
N TYR A 70 2.77 8.38 5.27
CA TYR A 70 3.58 9.52 5.73
C TYR A 70 4.88 9.64 4.93
N PHE A 71 5.57 8.52 4.72
CA PHE A 71 6.82 8.48 3.96
C PHE A 71 6.63 8.90 2.49
N ILE A 72 5.62 8.35 1.81
CA ILE A 72 5.29 8.71 0.43
C ILE A 72 4.91 10.18 0.34
N GLN A 73 4.08 10.66 1.26
CA GLN A 73 3.66 12.08 1.29
C GLN A 73 4.85 13.01 1.51
N HIS A 74 5.80 12.62 2.35
CA HIS A 74 6.99 13.43 2.62
C HIS A 74 7.89 13.55 1.37
N ILE A 75 8.04 12.47 0.61
CA ILE A 75 8.78 12.49 -0.66
C ILE A 75 8.07 13.37 -1.70
N THR A 76 6.75 13.19 -1.84
CA THR A 76 5.96 13.96 -2.81
C THR A 76 5.97 15.45 -2.48
N SER A 77 5.82 15.81 -1.20
CA SER A 77 5.91 17.19 -0.75
C SER A 77 7.33 17.76 -0.90
N GLY A 78 8.36 16.94 -0.72
CA GLY A 78 9.76 17.35 -0.95
C GLY A 78 10.01 17.81 -2.38
N GLY A 79 9.32 17.23 -3.35
CA GLY A 79 9.45 17.61 -4.76
C GLY A 79 8.97 19.02 -5.10
N THR A 80 8.10 19.61 -4.26
CA THR A 80 7.67 21.01 -4.46
C THR A 80 8.74 22.03 -4.07
N TYR A 81 9.75 21.63 -3.30
CA TYR A 81 10.88 22.45 -2.90
C TYR A 81 12.09 22.34 -3.84
N VAL A 82 12.00 21.50 -4.85
CA VAL A 82 13.06 21.38 -5.86
C VAL A 82 13.04 22.60 -6.79
N ASP A 83 14.23 23.10 -7.11
CA ASP A 83 14.39 24.27 -7.96
C ASP A 83 13.79 24.01 -9.35
N THR A 84 12.67 24.69 -9.63
CA THR A 84 11.87 24.51 -10.86
C THR A 84 12.56 25.05 -12.11
N THR A 85 13.68 25.76 -11.95
CA THR A 85 14.49 26.26 -13.07
C THR A 85 15.37 25.18 -13.68
N MET A 86 15.80 24.19 -12.88
CA MET A 86 16.65 23.09 -13.33
C MET A 86 15.93 21.76 -13.48
N TYR A 87 14.88 21.53 -12.69
CA TYR A 87 14.18 20.27 -12.64
C TYR A 87 12.66 20.45 -12.81
N CYS A 88 12.06 19.57 -13.58
CA CYS A 88 10.62 19.52 -13.73
C CYS A 88 9.98 18.96 -12.44
N THR A 89 8.87 19.52 -11.97
CA THR A 89 8.15 19.08 -10.76
C THR A 89 7.73 17.59 -10.81
N GLN A 90 7.60 17.03 -12.00
CA GLN A 90 7.30 15.62 -12.24
C GLN A 90 8.44 14.66 -11.83
N ILE A 91 9.64 15.15 -11.54
CA ILE A 91 10.74 14.29 -11.05
C ILE A 91 10.41 13.67 -9.70
N SER A 92 9.70 14.37 -8.84
CA SER A 92 9.24 13.84 -7.55
C SER A 92 8.29 12.67 -7.71
N ASP A 93 7.37 12.76 -8.66
CA ASP A 93 6.43 11.68 -8.97
C ASP A 93 7.15 10.47 -9.57
N LEU A 94 8.15 10.70 -10.41
CA LEU A 94 9.00 9.64 -10.97
C LEU A 94 9.79 8.91 -9.87
N ILE A 95 10.39 9.65 -8.94
CA ILE A 95 11.13 9.08 -7.81
C ILE A 95 10.19 8.27 -6.92
N SER A 96 9.02 8.81 -6.61
CA SER A 96 7.99 8.12 -5.82
C SER A 96 7.55 6.82 -6.50
N ALA A 97 7.27 6.86 -7.80
CA ALA A 97 6.90 5.68 -8.58
C ALA A 97 8.02 4.61 -8.58
N PHE A 98 9.27 5.03 -8.70
CA PHE A 98 10.42 4.12 -8.66
C PHE A 98 10.59 3.47 -7.27
N ILE A 99 10.41 4.22 -6.19
CA ILE A 99 10.46 3.69 -4.82
C ILE A 99 9.33 2.68 -4.59
N ILE A 100 8.10 3.00 -5.01
CA ILE A 100 6.95 2.10 -4.91
C ILE A 100 7.21 0.80 -5.69
N TYR A 101 7.78 0.91 -6.90
CA TYR A 101 8.14 -0.25 -7.73
C TYR A 101 9.17 -1.14 -7.02
N LEU A 102 10.25 -0.56 -6.48
CA LEU A 102 11.25 -1.31 -5.73
C LEU A 102 10.67 -1.98 -4.47
N CYS A 103 9.80 -1.28 -3.76
CA CYS A 103 9.13 -1.85 -2.58
C CYS A 103 8.20 -3.01 -2.95
N GLY A 104 7.48 -2.91 -4.06
CA GLY A 104 6.69 -4.02 -4.62
C GLY A 104 7.56 -5.23 -4.94
N PHE A 105 8.74 -4.99 -5.51
CA PHE A 105 9.69 -6.05 -5.81
C PHE A 105 10.25 -6.73 -4.55
N VAL A 106 10.57 -5.96 -3.51
CA VAL A 106 11.02 -6.48 -2.21
C VAL A 106 9.93 -7.33 -1.55
N LEU A 107 8.67 -6.91 -1.58
CA LEU A 107 7.55 -7.69 -1.06
C LEU A 107 7.37 -9.00 -1.83
N PHE A 108 7.47 -8.97 -3.15
CA PHE A 108 7.43 -10.17 -3.98
C PHE A 108 8.55 -11.15 -3.62
N PHE A 109 9.77 -10.63 -3.44
CA PHE A 109 10.93 -11.43 -3.07
C PHE A 109 10.78 -12.05 -1.67
N LYS A 110 10.22 -11.30 -0.71
CA LYS A 110 9.93 -11.77 0.65
C LYS A 110 8.91 -12.92 0.65
N VAL A 111 7.83 -12.79 -0.10
CA VAL A 111 6.81 -13.84 -0.22
C VAL A 111 7.39 -15.08 -0.90
N TRP A 112 8.21 -14.89 -1.92
CA TRP A 112 8.88 -15.98 -2.63
C TRP A 112 9.89 -16.71 -1.75
N LEU A 113 10.72 -15.98 -1.00
CA LEU A 113 11.67 -16.54 -0.03
C LEU A 113 10.97 -17.32 1.09
N ASN A 114 9.89 -16.78 1.65
CA ASN A 114 9.13 -17.48 2.68
C ASN A 114 8.56 -18.80 2.15
N ARG A 115 8.00 -18.81 0.94
CA ARG A 115 7.52 -20.06 0.31
C ARG A 115 8.64 -21.07 0.06
N LEU A 116 9.85 -20.61 -0.22
CA LEU A 116 11.00 -21.51 -0.38
C LEU A 116 11.48 -22.08 0.95
N LEU A 117 11.42 -21.28 2.03
CA LEU A 117 11.78 -21.72 3.37
C LEU A 117 10.77 -22.72 3.91
N ASP A 118 9.48 -22.45 3.76
CA ASP A 118 8.39 -23.36 4.17
C ASP A 118 8.53 -24.73 3.47
N ARG A 119 8.82 -24.74 2.16
CA ARG A 119 9.08 -25.99 1.43
C ARG A 119 10.31 -26.73 1.90
N ARG A 120 11.32 -26.03 2.45
CA ARG A 120 12.50 -26.66 3.01
C ARG A 120 12.23 -27.27 4.37
N GLU A 121 11.42 -26.62 5.19
CA GLU A 121 11.00 -27.14 6.50
C GLU A 121 10.11 -28.38 6.34
N GLU A 122 9.14 -28.35 5.45
CA GLU A 122 8.33 -29.54 5.16
C GLU A 122 9.17 -30.75 4.70
N ARG A 123 10.18 -30.50 3.90
CA ARG A 123 11.11 -31.57 3.46
C ARG A 123 12.02 -32.08 4.59
N ARG A 124 12.33 -31.25 5.59
CA ARG A 124 13.10 -31.67 6.77
C ARG A 124 12.23 -32.50 7.69
N LEU A 125 11.04 -32.06 8.01
CA LEU A 125 10.07 -32.79 8.84
C LEU A 125 9.70 -34.15 8.23
N SER A 126 9.51 -34.20 6.93
CA SER A 126 9.23 -35.44 6.20
C SER A 126 10.40 -36.43 6.18
N LYS A 127 11.65 -35.95 6.30
CA LYS A 127 12.85 -36.79 6.42
C LYS A 127 13.03 -37.31 7.85
N GLU A 128 12.74 -36.50 8.86
CA GLU A 128 12.78 -36.90 10.28
C GLU A 128 11.73 -37.97 10.61
N GLN A 129 10.51 -37.83 10.08
CA GLN A 129 9.48 -38.86 10.22
C GLN A 129 9.87 -40.18 9.56
N LYS A 130 10.50 -40.15 8.40
CA LYS A 130 10.98 -41.39 7.74
C LYS A 130 12.22 -42.01 8.38
N GLY A 131 13.04 -41.21 9.09
CA GLY A 131 14.21 -41.72 9.79
C GLY A 131 13.92 -42.27 11.19
N GLY A 132 12.74 -41.98 11.74
CA GLY A 132 12.29 -42.48 13.06
C GLY A 132 11.53 -43.81 13.01
N GLU A 133 11.17 -44.29 11.81
CA GLU A 133 10.47 -45.57 11.59
C GLU A 133 11.42 -46.72 11.15
N ALA A 134 12.71 -46.48 11.10
CA ALA A 134 13.73 -47.49 10.79
C ALA A 134 14.59 -47.79 12.04
#